data_9d2fe9a1fa1d00612d49406f57369fd9
#
_entry.id   9d2fe9a1fa1d00612d49406f57369fd9
#
_cell.length_a   1.000
_cell.length_b   1.000
_cell.length_c   1.000
_cell.angle_alpha   90.00
_cell.angle_beta   90.00
_cell.angle_gamma   90.00
#
_symmetry.space_group_name_H-M   'P 1'
#
loop_
_entity.id
_entity.type
_entity.pdbx_description
1 polymer ?
#
loop_
_entity_poly.entity_id
_entity_poly.type
_entity_poly.pdbx_seq_one_letter_code
_entity_poly.pdbx_strand_id
1 'polypeptide(L)'
;MSTTSGPGAGSGSGDAARGVARNLDRGSVLAEGLETAASLWGKFMGLMGRASLPGGDGLWLPASNGIHMMFMRFPIDAVFVGRRDETGSCQVVSVHRGLRTWTGLVPLVRAAHGVLELPVGTIDRTATQVGDTLILSPAAAGE
;
A
#
# COMPACT_ATOMS: atom_id res chain seq x y z
N MET A 1 -0.52 6.10 -52.49
CA MET A 1 0.46 6.74 -51.61
C MET A 1 -0.12 6.96 -50.27
N SER A 2 0.18 6.07 -49.40
CA SER A 2 -0.33 6.11 -48.03
C SER A 2 0.59 6.96 -47.19
N THR A 3 0.08 8.05 -46.69
CA THR A 3 0.72 8.76 -45.61
C THR A 3 0.28 8.13 -44.33
N THR A 4 1.13 7.35 -43.75
CA THR A 4 0.89 6.90 -42.39
C THR A 4 1.19 8.04 -41.46
N SER A 5 0.18 8.73 -41.06
CA SER A 5 0.29 9.55 -39.88
C SER A 5 0.53 8.63 -38.71
N GLY A 6 1.71 8.63 -38.18
CA GLY A 6 2.03 7.93 -36.98
C GLY A 6 1.09 8.39 -35.86
N PRO A 7 0.68 7.48 -34.98
CA PRO A 7 -0.08 7.89 -33.83
C PRO A 7 0.72 8.92 -33.07
N GLY A 8 0.10 10.04 -32.80
CA GLY A 8 0.68 11.00 -31.91
C GLY A 8 1.06 10.29 -30.64
N ALA A 9 2.33 10.41 -30.28
CA ALA A 9 2.78 9.92 -29.01
C ALA A 9 1.88 10.57 -27.97
N GLY A 10 1.04 9.76 -27.35
CA GLY A 10 0.33 10.22 -26.20
C GLY A 10 1.34 10.79 -25.26
N SER A 11 1.15 12.03 -24.89
CA SER A 11 1.95 12.65 -23.87
C SER A 11 1.86 11.77 -22.61
N GLY A 12 2.79 10.88 -22.47
CA GLY A 12 3.00 10.23 -21.22
C GLY A 12 3.40 11.28 -20.21
N SER A 13 2.41 12.00 -19.73
CA SER A 13 2.62 12.83 -18.57
C SER A 13 3.01 11.90 -17.47
N GLY A 14 4.30 11.78 -17.22
CA GLY A 14 4.91 11.31 -16.01
C GLY A 14 4.09 10.26 -15.23
N ASP A 15 3.71 9.18 -15.88
CA ASP A 15 3.23 8.02 -15.17
C ASP A 15 4.45 7.44 -14.48
N ALA A 16 4.85 8.08 -13.38
CA ALA A 16 5.84 7.50 -12.48
C ALA A 16 5.35 6.10 -12.20
N ALA A 17 6.17 5.10 -12.52
CA ALA A 17 5.81 3.70 -12.34
C ALA A 17 5.20 3.54 -10.96
N ARG A 18 3.90 3.27 -10.92
CA ARG A 18 3.19 3.03 -9.67
C ARG A 18 3.66 1.71 -9.10
N GLY A 19 3.87 1.70 -7.79
CA GLY A 19 4.23 0.48 -7.12
C GLY A 19 3.07 -0.51 -7.06
N VAL A 20 3.40 -1.76 -6.82
CA VAL A 20 2.41 -2.85 -6.77
C VAL A 20 2.64 -3.70 -5.54
N ALA A 21 1.54 -4.16 -4.94
CA ALA A 21 1.55 -5.17 -3.89
C ALA A 21 0.69 -6.35 -4.33
N ARG A 22 1.29 -7.54 -4.38
CA ARG A 22 0.61 -8.77 -4.82
C ARG A 22 0.69 -9.84 -3.76
N ASN A 23 -0.36 -10.62 -3.64
CA ASN A 23 -0.40 -11.82 -2.81
C ASN A 23 -0.14 -13.03 -3.69
N LEU A 24 1.02 -13.66 -3.53
CA LEU A 24 1.43 -14.78 -4.37
C LEU A 24 0.64 -16.05 -4.06
N ASP A 25 0.25 -16.26 -2.81
CA ASP A 25 -0.49 -17.46 -2.42
C ASP A 25 -1.94 -17.42 -2.87
N ARG A 26 -2.52 -16.23 -3.01
CA ARG A 26 -3.93 -16.05 -3.41
C ARG A 26 -4.09 -15.64 -4.87
N GLY A 27 -3.01 -15.28 -5.53
CA GLY A 27 -3.06 -14.77 -6.89
C GLY A 27 -3.83 -13.45 -7.01
N SER A 28 -3.81 -12.63 -5.96
CA SER A 28 -4.57 -11.39 -5.90
C SER A 28 -3.65 -10.17 -5.82
N VAL A 29 -4.19 -9.01 -6.16
CA VAL A 29 -3.48 -7.73 -6.12
C VAL A 29 -4.06 -6.88 -5.01
N LEU A 30 -3.23 -6.52 -4.02
CA LEU A 30 -3.64 -5.66 -2.92
C LEU A 30 -3.65 -4.20 -3.32
N ALA A 31 -2.66 -3.78 -4.10
CA ALA A 31 -2.56 -2.41 -4.58
C ALA A 31 -1.83 -2.35 -5.91
N GLU A 32 -2.33 -1.52 -6.82
CA GLU A 32 -1.68 -1.20 -8.09
C GLU A 32 -1.03 0.19 -8.06
N GLY A 33 -1.36 0.98 -7.05
CA GLY A 33 -0.77 2.29 -6.80
C GLY A 33 -0.15 2.33 -5.42
N LEU A 34 0.91 1.55 -5.21
CA LEU A 34 1.59 1.46 -3.92
C LEU A 34 2.69 2.54 -3.84
N GLU A 35 2.52 3.47 -2.93
CA GLU A 35 3.52 4.51 -2.66
C GLU A 35 4.25 4.23 -1.35
N THR A 36 5.53 4.58 -1.30
CA THR A 36 6.30 4.53 -0.06
C THR A 36 6.15 5.85 0.69
N ALA A 37 5.93 5.77 1.97
CA ALA A 37 6.00 6.94 2.84
C ALA A 37 7.47 7.33 3.06
N ALA A 38 7.99 8.17 2.21
CA ALA A 38 9.39 8.60 2.25
C ALA A 38 9.68 9.49 3.45
N SER A 39 8.74 10.35 3.82
CA SER A 39 8.73 10.97 5.11
C SER A 39 7.39 10.67 5.75
N LEU A 40 7.42 10.01 6.86
CA LEU A 40 6.21 9.65 7.59
C LEU A 40 5.32 10.87 7.82
N TRP A 41 5.95 12.02 8.07
CA TRP A 41 5.24 13.26 8.35
C TRP A 41 4.54 13.84 7.12
N GLY A 42 5.24 13.92 5.97
CA GLY A 42 4.63 14.48 4.76
C GLY A 42 3.49 13.64 4.22
N LYS A 43 3.65 12.32 4.22
CA LYS A 43 2.58 11.41 3.77
C LYS A 43 1.42 11.35 4.74
N PHE A 44 1.72 11.37 6.02
CA PHE A 44 0.70 11.43 7.06
C PHE A 44 -0.17 12.69 6.90
N MET A 45 0.44 13.85 6.68
CA MET A 45 -0.30 15.09 6.43
C MET A 45 -1.11 15.01 5.13
N GLY A 46 -0.57 14.35 4.09
CA GLY A 46 -1.30 14.14 2.86
C GLY A 46 -2.55 13.30 3.05
N LEU A 47 -2.47 12.22 3.83
CA LEU A 47 -3.61 11.37 4.14
C LEU A 47 -4.64 12.07 5.03
N MET A 48 -4.19 12.89 5.95
CA MET A 48 -5.10 13.66 6.82
C MET A 48 -6.01 14.60 6.03
N GLY A 49 -5.55 15.11 4.89
CA GLY A 49 -6.35 15.95 4.03
C GLY A 49 -7.31 15.20 3.12
N ARG A 50 -7.22 13.89 3.05
CA ARG A 50 -8.05 13.08 2.17
C ARG A 50 -9.31 12.59 2.88
N ALA A 51 -10.40 12.50 2.12
CA ALA A 51 -11.67 11.92 2.61
C ALA A 51 -11.68 10.40 2.51
N SER A 52 -10.82 9.82 1.66
CA SER A 52 -10.75 8.37 1.43
C SER A 52 -9.43 8.01 0.76
N LEU A 53 -9.07 6.74 0.85
CA LEU A 53 -8.00 6.17 0.06
C LEU A 53 -8.65 5.48 -1.14
N PRO A 54 -8.36 5.92 -2.39
CA PRO A 54 -8.98 5.34 -3.56
C PRO A 54 -8.71 3.85 -3.70
N GLY A 55 -9.66 3.12 -4.29
CA GLY A 55 -9.50 1.71 -4.58
C GLY A 55 -8.29 1.48 -5.47
N GLY A 56 -7.50 0.47 -5.16
CA GLY A 56 -6.26 0.17 -5.87
C GLY A 56 -5.03 0.90 -5.35
N ASP A 57 -5.21 1.95 -4.58
CA ASP A 57 -4.08 2.66 -3.96
C ASP A 57 -3.68 2.01 -2.64
N GLY A 58 -2.44 2.21 -2.25
CA GLY A 58 -1.91 1.72 -0.99
C GLY A 58 -0.71 2.55 -0.54
N LEU A 59 -0.43 2.49 0.74
CA LEU A 59 0.71 3.16 1.33
C LEU A 59 1.60 2.14 2.03
N TRP A 60 2.87 2.13 1.65
CA TRP A 60 3.88 1.29 2.27
C TRP A 60 4.66 2.09 3.31
N LEU A 61 4.63 1.62 4.55
CA LEU A 61 5.40 2.20 5.65
C LEU A 61 6.51 1.22 6.05
N PRO A 62 7.74 1.43 5.56
CA PRO A 62 8.84 0.56 5.93
C PRO A 62 9.23 0.76 7.40
N ALA A 63 9.81 -0.27 7.99
CA ALA A 63 10.32 -0.25 9.35
C ALA A 63 9.28 0.11 10.42
N SER A 64 7.99 -0.12 10.13
CA SER A 64 6.90 0.14 11.07
C SER A 64 6.37 -1.15 11.65
N ASN A 65 6.11 -1.16 12.94
CA ASN A 65 5.55 -2.32 13.65
C ASN A 65 4.29 -1.98 14.46
N GLY A 66 3.75 -0.79 14.25
CA GLY A 66 2.52 -0.35 14.89
C GLY A 66 1.89 0.80 14.12
N ILE A 67 0.64 1.08 14.40
CA ILE A 67 -0.11 2.14 13.74
C ILE A 67 -1.18 2.67 14.69
N HIS A 68 -1.46 3.97 14.62
CA HIS A 68 -2.62 4.55 15.27
C HIS A 68 -3.34 5.50 14.32
N MET A 69 -4.66 5.57 14.47
CA MET A 69 -5.54 6.27 13.55
C MET A 69 -6.03 7.60 14.10
N MET A 70 -5.30 8.15 15.08
CA MET A 70 -5.77 9.30 15.85
C MET A 70 -6.15 10.52 15.00
N PHE A 71 -5.47 10.74 13.88
CA PHE A 71 -5.70 11.90 13.02
C PHE A 71 -6.20 11.52 11.61
N MET A 72 -6.54 10.27 11.39
CA MET A 72 -7.05 9.84 10.09
C MET A 72 -8.53 10.15 9.96
N ARG A 73 -8.95 10.58 8.78
CA ARG A 73 -10.35 10.94 8.50
C ARG A 73 -11.20 9.77 7.99
N PHE A 74 -10.59 8.64 7.70
CA PHE A 74 -11.30 7.49 7.16
C PHE A 74 -10.67 6.19 7.69
N PRO A 75 -11.45 5.11 7.78
CA PRO A 75 -10.90 3.84 8.20
C PRO A 75 -10.03 3.21 7.11
N ILE A 76 -9.13 2.34 7.50
CA ILE A 76 -8.24 1.60 6.58
C ILE A 76 -8.15 0.13 6.97
N ASP A 77 -7.73 -0.69 6.00
CA ASP A 77 -7.19 -2.02 6.29
C ASP A 77 -5.68 -1.90 6.46
N ALA A 78 -5.13 -2.58 7.43
CA ALA A 78 -3.70 -2.61 7.67
C ALA A 78 -3.17 -4.05 7.61
N VAL A 79 -2.12 -4.26 6.82
CA VAL A 79 -1.44 -5.54 6.69
C VAL A 79 0.01 -5.36 7.16
N PHE A 80 0.33 -6.01 8.27
CA PHE A 80 1.69 -6.01 8.80
C PHE A 80 2.47 -7.16 8.18
N VAL A 81 3.68 -6.86 7.74
CA VAL A 81 4.53 -7.84 7.07
C VAL A 81 5.88 -7.92 7.76
N GLY A 82 6.51 -9.08 7.65
CA GLY A 82 7.87 -9.30 8.13
C GLY A 82 8.90 -8.66 7.20
N ARG A 83 10.16 -8.97 7.46
CA ARG A 83 11.27 -8.41 6.69
C ARG A 83 11.15 -8.80 5.22
N ARG A 84 11.31 -7.82 4.37
CA ARG A 84 11.32 -7.99 2.93
C ARG A 84 12.70 -8.49 2.48
N ASP A 85 12.73 -9.52 1.63
CA ASP A 85 13.96 -10.04 1.08
C ASP A 85 14.40 -9.23 -0.17
N GLU A 86 15.48 -9.68 -0.82
CA GLU A 86 16.04 -9.00 -1.99
C GLU A 86 15.10 -8.97 -3.18
N THR A 87 14.17 -9.93 -3.25
CA THR A 87 13.18 -9.99 -4.33
C THR A 87 11.95 -9.13 -4.06
N GLY A 88 11.83 -8.58 -2.86
CA GLY A 88 10.66 -7.85 -2.42
C GLY A 88 9.61 -8.73 -1.76
N SER A 89 9.91 -10.01 -1.54
CA SER A 89 9.00 -10.94 -0.87
C SER A 89 9.01 -10.76 0.64
N CYS A 90 7.85 -10.85 1.24
CA CYS A 90 7.69 -10.83 2.69
C CYS A 90 6.46 -11.63 3.08
N GLN A 91 6.37 -11.98 4.36
CA GLN A 91 5.22 -12.72 4.87
C GLN A 91 4.30 -11.84 5.69
N VAL A 92 3.01 -12.05 5.54
CA VAL A 92 1.99 -11.39 6.36
C VAL A 92 2.08 -11.92 7.78
N VAL A 93 2.28 -11.02 8.74
CA VAL A 93 2.36 -11.38 10.16
C VAL A 93 1.11 -11.00 10.94
N SER A 94 0.35 -10.02 10.47
CA SER A 94 -0.91 -9.61 11.09
C SER A 94 -1.79 -8.87 10.09
N VAL A 95 -3.10 -9.02 10.22
CA VAL A 95 -4.08 -8.30 9.40
C VAL A 95 -5.11 -7.63 10.29
N HIS A 96 -5.47 -6.40 9.98
CA HIS A 96 -6.43 -5.60 10.74
C HIS A 96 -7.40 -4.94 9.77
N ARG A 97 -8.67 -5.34 9.85
CA ARG A 97 -9.71 -4.87 8.96
C ARG A 97 -10.40 -3.65 9.54
N GLY A 98 -10.56 -2.62 8.72
CA GLY A 98 -11.39 -1.48 9.06
C GLY A 98 -10.97 -0.78 10.34
N LEU A 99 -9.69 -0.47 10.51
CA LEU A 99 -9.22 0.31 11.66
C LEU A 99 -9.94 1.65 11.65
N ARG A 100 -10.66 1.91 12.73
CA ARG A 100 -11.51 3.09 12.85
C ARG A 100 -10.68 4.36 13.03
N THR A 101 -11.18 5.44 12.46
CA THR A 101 -10.64 6.77 12.71
C THR A 101 -10.65 7.08 14.20
N TRP A 102 -9.63 7.77 14.67
CA TRP A 102 -9.45 8.23 16.06
C TRP A 102 -9.24 7.14 17.10
N THR A 103 -9.81 5.96 16.93
CA THR A 103 -9.77 4.88 17.93
C THR A 103 -8.95 3.67 17.49
N GLY A 104 -8.66 3.53 16.19
CA GLY A 104 -7.87 2.42 15.70
C GLY A 104 -6.44 2.50 16.19
N LEU A 105 -5.99 1.48 16.91
CA LEU A 105 -4.64 1.41 17.45
C LEU A 105 -4.11 -0.02 17.35
N VAL A 106 -2.95 -0.13 16.71
CA VAL A 106 -2.16 -1.37 16.73
C VAL A 106 -0.79 -0.98 17.27
N PRO A 107 -0.56 -1.10 18.58
CA PRO A 107 0.61 -0.51 19.21
C PRO A 107 1.91 -1.21 18.87
N LEU A 108 1.90 -2.52 18.78
CA LEU A 108 3.10 -3.30 18.48
C LEU A 108 2.74 -4.64 17.89
N VAL A 109 3.31 -4.95 16.73
CA VAL A 109 3.18 -6.27 16.11
C VAL A 109 4.56 -6.89 16.07
N ARG A 110 4.75 -7.98 16.81
CA ARG A 110 6.02 -8.70 16.82
C ARG A 110 6.34 -9.24 15.44
N ALA A 111 7.61 -9.24 15.09
CA ALA A 111 8.13 -9.65 13.80
C ALA A 111 7.69 -8.79 12.61
N ALA A 112 6.93 -7.73 12.82
CA ALA A 112 6.59 -6.79 11.77
C ALA A 112 7.76 -5.85 11.49
N HIS A 113 8.03 -5.67 10.19
CA HIS A 113 9.05 -4.75 9.69
C HIS A 113 8.48 -3.73 8.72
N GLY A 114 7.19 -3.72 8.55
CA GLY A 114 6.50 -2.75 7.72
C GLY A 114 5.00 -2.96 7.73
N VAL A 115 4.30 -1.96 7.25
CA VAL A 115 2.83 -1.95 7.20
C VAL A 115 2.36 -1.49 5.83
N LEU A 116 1.37 -2.21 5.30
CA LEU A 116 0.58 -1.75 4.16
C LEU A 116 -0.71 -1.15 4.68
N GLU A 117 -0.96 0.11 4.35
CA GLU A 117 -2.24 0.75 4.55
C GLU A 117 -3.03 0.70 3.26
N LEU A 118 -4.23 0.15 3.32
CA LEU A 118 -5.06 -0.17 2.16
C LEU A 118 -6.48 0.31 2.38
N PRO A 119 -7.26 0.52 1.30
CA PRO A 119 -8.68 0.81 1.45
C PRO A 119 -9.41 -0.31 2.19
N VAL A 120 -10.40 0.06 2.97
CA VAL A 120 -11.24 -0.91 3.68
C VAL A 120 -11.85 -1.90 2.67
N GLY A 121 -11.83 -3.19 3.03
CA GLY A 121 -12.32 -4.25 2.18
C GLY A 121 -11.25 -4.94 1.34
N THR A 122 -10.04 -4.39 1.30
CA THR A 122 -8.95 -4.97 0.50
C THR A 122 -8.54 -6.34 1.03
N ILE A 123 -8.44 -6.49 2.35
CA ILE A 123 -8.07 -7.77 2.96
C ILE A 123 -9.06 -8.87 2.56
N ASP A 124 -10.34 -8.58 2.65
CA ASP A 124 -11.39 -9.56 2.30
C ASP A 124 -11.42 -9.82 0.79
N ARG A 125 -11.34 -8.79 -0.02
CA ARG A 125 -11.35 -8.93 -1.48
C ARG A 125 -10.19 -9.77 -2.00
N THR A 126 -9.03 -9.64 -1.39
CA THR A 126 -7.81 -10.35 -1.81
C THR A 126 -7.61 -11.66 -1.09
N ALA A 127 -8.45 -11.98 -0.10
CA ALA A 127 -8.33 -13.14 0.77
C ALA A 127 -6.99 -13.22 1.51
N THR A 128 -6.37 -12.08 1.78
CA THR A 128 -5.07 -12.02 2.43
C THR A 128 -5.17 -12.51 3.88
N GLN A 129 -4.26 -13.40 4.25
CA GLN A 129 -4.22 -14.03 5.57
C GLN A 129 -2.81 -14.02 6.13
N VAL A 130 -2.71 -14.15 7.44
CA VAL A 130 -1.42 -14.35 8.12
C VAL A 130 -0.73 -15.59 7.54
N GLY A 131 0.56 -15.45 7.24
CA GLY A 131 1.36 -16.50 6.62
C GLY A 131 1.44 -16.42 5.10
N ASP A 132 0.58 -15.63 4.46
CA ASP A 132 0.66 -15.44 3.01
C ASP A 132 1.94 -14.72 2.62
N THR A 133 2.46 -15.06 1.46
CA THR A 133 3.62 -14.41 0.87
C THR A 133 3.17 -13.28 -0.03
N LEU A 134 3.63 -12.08 0.26
CA LEU A 134 3.40 -10.91 -0.58
C LEU A 134 4.68 -10.55 -1.31
N ILE A 135 4.54 -9.97 -2.50
CA ILE A 135 5.63 -9.29 -3.17
C ILE A 135 5.29 -7.81 -3.25
N LEU A 136 6.21 -6.99 -2.78
CA LEU A 136 6.03 -5.54 -2.72
C LEU A 136 7.07 -4.87 -3.61
N SER A 137 6.58 -4.07 -4.54
CA SER A 137 7.40 -3.22 -5.41
C SER A 137 6.88 -1.81 -5.29
N PRO A 138 7.13 -1.13 -4.16
CA PRO A 138 6.61 0.22 -3.98
C PRO A 138 7.30 1.18 -4.95
N ALA A 139 6.55 2.19 -5.39
CA ALA A 139 7.15 3.27 -6.18
C ALA A 139 8.26 3.92 -5.38
N ALA A 140 9.32 4.31 -6.06
CA ALA A 140 10.39 5.06 -5.43
C ALA A 140 9.80 6.30 -4.76
N ALA A 141 10.31 6.62 -3.57
CA ALA A 141 9.91 7.83 -2.88
C ALA A 141 10.13 9.02 -3.82
N GLY A 142 9.07 9.76 -4.12
CA GLY A 142 9.17 10.94 -4.95
C GLY A 142 10.16 11.93 -4.36
N GLU A 143 11.12 12.32 -5.14
CA GLU A 143 12.01 13.41 -4.77
C GLU A 143 11.28 14.73 -4.79
#